data_7a3687aafefa742bd9f4be5a07c7db86
#
_entry.id   7a3687aafefa742bd9f4be5a07c7db86
#
_cell.length_a   1.000
_cell.length_b   1.000
_cell.length_c   1.000
_cell.angle_alpha   90.00
_cell.angle_beta   90.00
_cell.angle_gamma   90.00
#
_symmetry.space_group_name_H-M   'P 1'
#
loop_
_entity.id
_entity.type
_entity.pdbx_description
1 polymer ?
#
loop_
_entity_poly.entity_id
_entity_poly.type
_entity_poly.pdbx_seq_one_letter_code
_entity_poly.pdbx_strand_id
1 'polypeptide(L)'
;MISAMDISTSALVAQRVRLNTISGNIANMSTLKNEAGENKPYQPRFVVFETAEEQAEGGASGVKIAKVEIDESEPLYRFQPDHPLAATEGKWKGYVADPNVDMNEQFVDALEASRSYEANIGVMEVTKGLARQTLSILA
;
A
#
# COMPACT_ATOMS: atom_id res chain seq x y z
N MET A 1 23.19 16.25 5.71
CA MET A 1 21.85 16.79 6.06
C MET A 1 20.86 16.70 4.91
N ILE A 2 21.22 17.10 3.70
CA ILE A 2 20.37 16.99 2.50
C ILE A 2 19.98 15.52 2.24
N SER A 3 20.93 14.60 2.33
CA SER A 3 20.67 13.17 2.12
C SER A 3 19.65 12.58 3.09
N ALA A 4 19.62 12.97 4.36
CA ALA A 4 18.64 12.49 5.33
C ALA A 4 17.22 12.95 4.99
N MET A 5 17.07 14.18 4.48
CA MET A 5 15.77 14.69 4.01
C MET A 5 15.31 13.97 2.75
N ASP A 6 16.20 13.67 1.82
CA ASP A 6 15.89 12.96 0.58
C ASP A 6 15.44 11.52 0.88
N ILE A 7 16.14 10.83 1.79
CA ILE A 7 15.75 9.49 2.24
C ILE A 7 14.37 9.52 2.89
N SER A 8 14.13 10.45 3.83
CA SER A 8 12.81 10.57 4.47
C SER A 8 11.71 10.93 3.46
N THR A 9 12.01 11.79 2.47
CA THR A 9 11.07 12.14 1.40
C THR A 9 10.72 10.91 0.56
N SER A 10 11.70 10.10 0.19
CA SER A 10 11.46 8.86 -0.56
C SER A 10 10.57 7.89 0.22
N ALA A 11 10.80 7.75 1.53
CA ALA A 11 9.97 6.95 2.42
C ALA A 11 8.54 7.49 2.53
N LEU A 12 8.35 8.82 2.63
CA LEU A 12 7.02 9.43 2.65
C LEU A 12 6.23 9.14 1.37
N VAL A 13 6.87 9.25 0.20
CA VAL A 13 6.24 8.91 -1.08
C VAL A 13 5.85 7.45 -1.12
N ALA A 14 6.74 6.56 -0.69
CA ALA A 14 6.50 5.12 -0.66
C ALA A 14 5.33 4.75 0.25
N GLN A 15 5.27 5.29 1.48
CA GLN A 15 4.17 5.04 2.41
C GLN A 15 2.84 5.63 1.95
N ARG A 16 2.85 6.77 1.26
CA ARG A 16 1.63 7.32 0.66
C ARG A 16 1.04 6.39 -0.41
N VAL A 17 1.89 5.81 -1.26
CA VAL A 17 1.43 4.83 -2.26
C VAL A 17 0.88 3.57 -1.58
N ARG A 18 1.53 3.08 -0.51
CA ARG A 18 1.01 1.96 0.28
C ARG A 18 -0.37 2.27 0.85
N LEU A 19 -0.56 3.44 1.46
CA LEU A 19 -1.86 3.89 1.98
C LEU A 19 -2.94 3.96 0.90
N ASN A 20 -2.60 4.48 -0.29
CA ASN A 20 -3.53 4.54 -1.42
C ASN A 20 -3.93 3.14 -1.90
N THR A 21 -2.97 2.20 -1.94
CA THR A 21 -3.22 0.80 -2.32
C THR A 21 -4.14 0.12 -1.31
N ILE A 22 -3.89 0.27 -0.01
CA ILE A 22 -4.73 -0.24 1.07
C ILE A 22 -6.15 0.34 0.99
N SER A 23 -6.27 1.65 0.78
CA SER A 23 -7.57 2.31 0.59
C SER A 23 -8.32 1.76 -0.61
N GLY A 24 -7.60 1.47 -1.71
CA GLY A 24 -8.16 0.82 -2.89
C GLY A 24 -8.68 -0.59 -2.59
N ASN A 25 -7.94 -1.38 -1.82
CA ASN A 25 -8.36 -2.72 -1.39
C ASN A 25 -9.64 -2.67 -0.55
N ILE A 26 -9.68 -1.77 0.44
CA ILE A 26 -10.88 -1.60 1.30
C ILE A 26 -12.08 -1.13 0.48
N ALA A 27 -11.89 -0.16 -0.41
CA ALA A 27 -12.96 0.36 -1.25
C ALA A 27 -13.56 -0.71 -2.19
N ASN A 28 -12.75 -1.68 -2.60
CA ASN A 28 -13.15 -2.72 -3.54
C ASN A 28 -13.42 -4.09 -2.89
N MET A 29 -13.45 -4.18 -1.57
CA MET A 29 -13.66 -5.44 -0.85
C MET A 29 -14.99 -6.14 -1.17
N SER A 30 -15.95 -5.44 -1.75
CA SER A 30 -17.25 -5.98 -2.17
C SER A 30 -17.46 -5.90 -3.70
N THR A 31 -16.42 -5.64 -4.47
CA THR A 31 -16.50 -5.48 -5.92
C THR A 31 -16.41 -6.86 -6.60
N LEU A 32 -17.54 -7.34 -7.11
CA LEU A 32 -17.69 -8.70 -7.68
C LEU A 32 -17.47 -8.77 -9.18
N LYS A 33 -17.42 -7.62 -9.86
CA LYS A 33 -17.23 -7.53 -11.31
C LYS A 33 -16.03 -6.69 -11.65
N ASN A 34 -15.33 -7.06 -12.72
CA ASN A 34 -14.29 -6.22 -13.28
C ASN A 34 -14.86 -5.06 -14.12
N GLU A 35 -13.99 -4.18 -14.61
CA GLU A 35 -14.39 -3.04 -15.46
C GLU A 35 -15.07 -3.47 -16.77
N ALA A 36 -14.80 -4.67 -17.25
CA ALA A 36 -15.45 -5.27 -18.42
C ALA A 36 -16.85 -5.86 -18.13
N GLY A 37 -17.31 -5.83 -16.88
CA GLY A 37 -18.59 -6.39 -16.45
C GLY A 37 -18.60 -7.91 -16.27
N GLU A 38 -17.44 -8.57 -16.38
CA GLU A 38 -17.30 -10.00 -16.15
C GLU A 38 -17.34 -10.31 -14.65
N ASN A 39 -17.85 -11.50 -14.30
CA ASN A 39 -17.90 -12.01 -12.92
C ASN A 39 -16.50 -12.41 -12.44
N LYS A 40 -15.62 -11.42 -12.29
CA LYS A 40 -14.28 -11.58 -11.72
C LYS A 40 -14.19 -10.64 -10.52
N PRO A 41 -14.13 -11.18 -9.29
CA PRO A 41 -14.01 -10.35 -8.10
C PRO A 41 -12.70 -9.55 -8.13
N TYR A 42 -12.69 -8.43 -7.44
CA TYR A 42 -11.51 -7.62 -7.28
C TYR A 42 -10.38 -8.44 -6.64
N GLN A 43 -9.19 -8.32 -7.18
CA GLN A 43 -7.98 -8.92 -6.61
C GLN A 43 -7.22 -7.85 -5.81
N PRO A 44 -6.91 -8.10 -4.52
CA PRO A 44 -6.15 -7.15 -3.71
C PRO A 44 -4.81 -6.82 -4.35
N ARG A 45 -4.30 -5.64 -4.02
CA ARG A 45 -2.99 -5.19 -4.48
C ARG A 45 -2.10 -4.90 -3.27
N PHE A 46 -0.81 -5.09 -3.44
CA PHE A 46 0.19 -4.73 -2.43
C PHE A 46 1.40 -4.06 -3.09
N VAL A 47 2.10 -3.27 -2.30
CA VAL A 47 3.26 -2.51 -2.77
C VAL A 47 4.53 -3.25 -2.39
N VAL A 48 5.41 -3.45 -3.35
CA VAL A 48 6.75 -3.99 -3.13
C VAL A 48 7.74 -2.83 -3.08
N PHE A 49 8.44 -2.71 -1.96
CA PHE A 49 9.50 -1.73 -1.76
C PHE A 49 10.85 -2.29 -2.17
N GLU A 50 11.70 -1.41 -2.61
CA GLU A 50 13.07 -1.71 -3.01
C GLU A 50 13.99 -0.58 -2.53
N THR A 51 15.22 -0.91 -2.22
CA THR A 51 16.25 0.09 -1.92
C THR A 51 16.54 0.90 -3.19
N ALA A 52 16.58 2.22 -3.10
CA ALA A 52 17.00 3.05 -4.21
C ALA A 52 18.49 2.80 -4.51
N GLU A 53 18.82 2.55 -5.78
CA GLU A 53 20.21 2.27 -6.19
C GLU A 53 21.11 3.50 -6.10
N GLU A 54 20.53 4.69 -6.21
CA GLU A 54 21.25 5.94 -6.02
C GLU A 54 21.62 6.09 -4.54
N GLN A 55 22.90 5.88 -4.25
CA GLN A 55 23.45 6.13 -2.94
C GLN A 55 23.67 7.65 -2.78
N ALA A 56 23.08 8.21 -1.74
CA ALA A 56 23.45 9.54 -1.31
C ALA A 56 24.94 9.56 -0.88
N GLU A 57 25.59 10.71 -0.95
CA GLU A 57 26.94 10.90 -0.39
C GLU A 57 26.96 10.38 1.06
N GLY A 58 27.80 9.37 1.33
CA GLY A 58 27.85 8.70 2.63
C GLY A 58 27.27 7.28 2.66
N GLY A 59 26.84 6.71 1.51
CA GLY A 59 26.43 5.31 1.38
C GLY A 59 25.03 4.98 1.90
N ALA A 60 24.23 5.98 2.28
CA ALA A 60 22.85 5.78 2.69
C ALA A 60 21.92 5.80 1.46
N SER A 61 21.06 4.80 1.35
CA SER A 61 20.09 4.68 0.25
C SER A 61 18.67 4.96 0.73
N GLY A 62 17.87 5.58 -0.14
CA GLY A 62 16.45 5.78 0.08
C GLY A 62 15.63 4.53 -0.24
N VAL A 63 14.32 4.71 -0.29
CA VAL A 63 13.34 3.68 -0.64
C VAL A 63 12.64 4.06 -1.94
N LYS A 64 12.48 3.11 -2.85
CA LYS A 64 11.62 3.28 -4.04
C LYS A 64 10.57 2.18 -4.09
N ILE A 65 9.52 2.44 -4.83
CA ILE A 65 8.50 1.43 -5.12
C ILE A 65 8.99 0.64 -6.32
N ALA A 66 9.24 -0.65 -6.11
CA ALA A 66 9.59 -1.54 -7.21
C ALA A 66 8.39 -1.74 -8.14
N LYS A 67 7.25 -2.10 -7.55
CA LYS A 67 5.98 -2.35 -8.26
C LYS A 67 4.80 -2.42 -7.29
N VAL A 68 3.61 -2.29 -7.86
CA VAL A 68 2.36 -2.67 -7.20
C VAL A 68 1.93 -3.99 -7.82
N GLU A 69 1.91 -5.04 -7.03
CA GLU A 69 1.51 -6.38 -7.46
C GLU A 69 0.05 -6.66 -7.12
N ILE A 70 -0.54 -7.54 -7.91
CA ILE A 70 -1.86 -8.11 -7.66
C ILE A 70 -1.66 -9.38 -6.86
N ASP A 71 -2.42 -9.55 -5.80
CA ASP A 71 -2.48 -10.81 -5.07
C ASP A 71 -3.29 -11.83 -5.90
N GLU A 72 -2.63 -12.90 -6.34
CA GLU A 72 -3.23 -13.97 -7.12
C GLU A 72 -3.91 -15.03 -6.24
N SER A 73 -4.15 -14.75 -4.96
CA SER A 73 -4.87 -15.65 -4.07
C SER A 73 -6.27 -15.95 -4.59
N GLU A 74 -6.76 -17.16 -4.31
CA GLU A 74 -8.10 -17.56 -4.72
C GLU A 74 -9.16 -16.68 -4.05
N PRO A 75 -10.26 -16.34 -4.77
CA PRO A 75 -11.40 -15.65 -4.20
C PRO A 75 -12.02 -16.43 -3.03
N LEU A 76 -12.72 -15.72 -2.15
CA LEU A 76 -13.53 -16.32 -1.12
C LEU A 76 -14.89 -16.75 -1.73
N TYR A 77 -15.25 -18.01 -1.56
CA TYR A 77 -16.52 -18.54 -2.08
C TYR A 77 -17.57 -18.58 -0.99
N ARG A 78 -18.69 -17.86 -1.21
CA ARG A 78 -19.82 -17.78 -0.30
C ARG A 78 -21.03 -18.42 -0.94
N PHE A 79 -21.69 -19.36 -0.23
CA PHE A 79 -22.89 -20.02 -0.73
C PHE A 79 -24.09 -19.06 -0.71
N GLN A 80 -24.52 -18.65 -1.89
CA GLN A 80 -25.69 -17.78 -2.12
C GLN A 80 -26.36 -18.16 -3.45
N PRO A 81 -27.15 -19.23 -3.49
CA PRO A 81 -27.73 -19.77 -4.75
C PRO A 81 -28.70 -18.81 -5.44
N ASP A 82 -29.35 -17.92 -4.68
CA ASP A 82 -30.33 -16.95 -5.20
C ASP A 82 -29.64 -15.64 -5.71
N HIS A 83 -28.32 -15.54 -5.59
CA HIS A 83 -27.61 -14.34 -6.02
C HIS A 83 -27.48 -14.34 -7.56
N PRO A 84 -27.68 -13.16 -8.23
CA PRO A 84 -27.59 -13.07 -9.70
C PRO A 84 -26.21 -13.44 -10.27
N LEU A 85 -25.16 -13.38 -9.46
CA LEU A 85 -23.79 -13.72 -9.85
C LEU A 85 -23.35 -15.09 -9.32
N ALA A 86 -24.26 -15.89 -8.78
CA ALA A 86 -23.94 -17.25 -8.35
C ALA A 86 -23.52 -18.10 -9.57
N ALA A 87 -22.51 -18.93 -9.40
CA ALA A 87 -22.09 -19.85 -10.45
C ALA A 87 -23.22 -20.84 -10.76
N THR A 88 -23.54 -20.99 -12.04
CA THR A 88 -24.61 -21.89 -12.51
C THR A 88 -24.13 -23.31 -12.74
N GLU A 89 -22.82 -23.49 -12.95
CA GLU A 89 -22.18 -24.76 -13.29
C GLU A 89 -20.83 -24.96 -12.57
N GLY A 90 -20.34 -26.19 -12.55
CA GLY A 90 -19.04 -26.55 -12.02
C GLY A 90 -19.00 -26.80 -10.51
N LYS A 91 -17.79 -26.88 -9.96
CA LYS A 91 -17.50 -27.16 -8.54
C LYS A 91 -18.13 -26.17 -7.58
N TRP A 92 -18.28 -24.93 -7.99
CA TRP A 92 -18.76 -23.80 -7.19
C TRP A 92 -20.19 -23.40 -7.52
N LYS A 93 -21.03 -24.34 -8.03
CA LYS A 93 -22.44 -24.11 -8.31
C LYS A 93 -23.16 -23.57 -7.07
N GLY A 94 -23.86 -22.44 -7.21
CA GLY A 94 -24.58 -21.77 -6.13
C GLY A 94 -23.69 -20.93 -5.20
N TYR A 95 -22.41 -20.80 -5.52
CA TYR A 95 -21.48 -19.92 -4.78
C TYR A 95 -21.20 -18.64 -5.56
N VAL A 96 -21.00 -17.56 -4.82
CA VAL A 96 -20.51 -16.28 -5.33
C VAL A 96 -19.04 -16.15 -4.93
N ALA A 97 -18.21 -15.72 -5.87
CA ALA A 97 -16.81 -15.42 -5.62
C ALA A 97 -16.69 -13.98 -5.12
N ASP A 98 -16.26 -13.80 -3.87
CA ASP A 98 -16.00 -12.51 -3.24
C ASP A 98 -14.48 -12.19 -3.28
N PRO A 99 -14.07 -10.90 -3.29
CA PRO A 99 -12.69 -10.53 -3.14
C PRO A 99 -12.07 -11.09 -1.85
N ASN A 100 -10.86 -11.61 -1.93
CA ASN A 100 -10.12 -12.09 -0.77
C ASN A 100 -9.39 -10.93 -0.08
N VAL A 101 -10.13 -10.05 0.55
CA VAL A 101 -9.62 -8.88 1.28
C VAL A 101 -10.00 -9.01 2.75
N ASP A 102 -9.00 -9.18 3.62
CA ASP A 102 -9.21 -9.12 5.06
C ASP A 102 -9.13 -7.66 5.54
N MET A 103 -10.27 -7.15 5.99
CA MET A 103 -10.38 -5.77 6.48
C MET A 103 -9.47 -5.52 7.68
N ASN A 104 -9.32 -6.48 8.59
CA ASN A 104 -8.49 -6.31 9.78
C ASN A 104 -7.01 -6.19 9.41
N GLU A 105 -6.56 -7.04 8.47
CA GLU A 105 -5.21 -6.97 7.92
C GLU A 105 -4.96 -5.61 7.25
N GLN A 106 -5.88 -5.15 6.41
CA GLN A 106 -5.77 -3.85 5.75
C GLN A 106 -5.73 -2.68 6.76
N PHE A 107 -6.48 -2.74 7.86
CA PHE A 107 -6.41 -1.72 8.90
C PHE A 107 -5.09 -1.73 9.66
N VAL A 108 -4.55 -2.90 9.98
CA VAL A 108 -3.23 -3.02 10.63
C VAL A 108 -2.15 -2.46 9.72
N ASP A 109 -2.18 -2.79 8.44
CA ASP A 109 -1.25 -2.28 7.44
C ASP A 109 -1.35 -0.76 7.26
N ALA A 110 -2.56 -0.21 7.24
CA ALA A 110 -2.79 1.22 7.19
C ALA A 110 -2.21 1.94 8.43
N LEU A 111 -2.39 1.35 9.61
CA LEU A 111 -1.86 1.88 10.86
C LEU A 111 -0.33 1.88 10.85
N GLU A 112 0.29 0.79 10.39
CA GLU A 112 1.75 0.68 10.25
C GLU A 112 2.29 1.72 9.26
N ALA A 113 1.66 1.84 8.08
CA ALA A 113 2.06 2.81 7.08
C ALA A 113 1.93 4.26 7.58
N SER A 114 0.85 4.57 8.33
CA SER A 114 0.64 5.88 8.93
C SER A 114 1.69 6.20 9.98
N ARG A 115 2.02 5.26 10.85
CA ARG A 115 3.08 5.45 11.87
C ARG A 115 4.45 5.66 11.22
N SER A 116 4.77 4.90 10.17
CA SER A 116 6.00 5.07 9.41
C SER A 116 6.04 6.43 8.72
N TYR A 117 4.92 6.90 8.20
CA TYR A 117 4.79 8.23 7.59
C TYR A 117 5.04 9.34 8.62
N GLU A 118 4.39 9.29 9.77
CA GLU A 118 4.55 10.25 10.86
C GLU A 118 5.99 10.28 11.39
N ALA A 119 6.62 9.11 11.55
CA ALA A 119 8.01 9.02 11.98
C ALA A 119 8.97 9.72 11.01
N ASN A 120 8.78 9.56 9.69
CA ASN A 120 9.59 10.24 8.69
C ASN A 120 9.36 11.76 8.68
N ILE A 121 8.15 12.23 8.94
CA ILE A 121 7.88 13.66 9.16
C ILE A 121 8.68 14.17 10.35
N GLY A 122 8.64 13.46 11.48
CA GLY A 122 9.40 13.81 12.68
C GLY A 122 10.91 13.91 12.41
N VAL A 123 11.48 12.97 11.67
CA VAL A 123 12.90 13.02 11.26
C VAL A 123 13.18 14.24 10.41
N MET A 124 12.31 14.60 9.47
CA MET A 124 12.48 15.79 8.63
C MET A 124 12.44 17.09 9.46
N GLU A 125 11.54 17.18 10.44
CA GLU A 125 11.44 18.34 11.33
C GLU A 125 12.69 18.51 12.18
N VAL A 126 13.20 17.43 12.78
CA VAL A 126 14.43 17.43 13.55
C VAL A 126 15.63 17.84 12.67
N THR A 127 15.75 17.25 11.49
CA THR A 127 16.83 17.57 10.53
C THR A 127 16.81 19.05 10.11
N LYS A 128 15.62 19.59 9.85
CA LYS A 128 15.42 21.00 9.53
C LYS A 128 15.76 21.92 10.72
N GLY A 129 15.41 21.52 11.94
CA GLY A 129 15.78 22.20 13.17
C GLY A 129 17.29 22.28 13.36
N LEU A 130 17.98 21.15 13.21
CA LEU A 130 19.45 21.08 13.28
C LEU A 130 20.12 21.95 12.22
N ALA A 131 19.62 21.95 10.99
CA ALA A 131 20.16 22.78 9.92
C ALA A 131 20.05 24.29 10.26
N ARG A 132 18.89 24.72 10.78
CA ARG A 132 18.70 26.12 11.22
C ARG A 132 19.63 26.50 12.37
N GLN A 133 19.80 25.60 13.34
CA GLN A 133 20.66 25.83 14.49
C GLN A 133 22.13 25.94 14.07
N THR A 134 22.57 25.09 13.13
CA THR A 134 23.92 25.15 12.57
C THR A 134 24.16 26.47 11.85
N LEU A 135 23.21 26.94 11.06
CA LEU A 135 23.31 28.23 10.37
C LEU A 135 23.37 29.40 11.36
N SER A 136 22.63 29.34 12.48
CA SER A 136 22.63 30.39 13.49
C SER A 136 23.95 30.47 14.27
N ILE A 137 24.75 29.39 14.31
CA ILE A 137 26.07 29.37 14.95
C ILE A 137 27.12 29.97 14.00
N LEU A 138 26.89 29.84 12.70
CA LEU A 138 27.83 30.34 11.67
C LEU A 138 27.57 31.81 11.27
N ALA A 139 26.46 32.34 11.67
CA ALA A 139 26.10 33.74 11.43
C ALA A 139 26.42 34.62 12.62
#